data_89cb858565e0d80bf4feef428588c60c
#
_entry.id   89cb858565e0d80bf4feef428588c60c
#
_cell.length_a   1.000
_cell.length_b   1.000
_cell.length_c   1.000
_cell.angle_alpha   90.00
_cell.angle_beta   90.00
_cell.angle_gamma   90.00
#
_symmetry.space_group_name_H-M   'P 1'
#
loop_
_entity.id
_entity.type
_entity.pdbx_description
1 polymer ?
#
loop_
_entity_poly.entity_id
_entity_poly.type
_entity_poly.pdbx_seq_one_letter_code
_entity_poly.pdbx_strand_id
1 'polypeptide(L)'
;MGELNLGRGVADGTTCGPVINGVAQENMERLVKTTLSEGGDVLVGGESLDSDGYFFKPTVLDNVTADSTIWKEEIFGPIAPITRFKSEEEAVRLANDTEYGLVSYAFTNDAKRQLRLIETLDTGMTGINSGLVSNAAAPFGGTKASGMGREGGLEGIDEYLEVKYAFIPDPFA
;
A
#
# COMPACT_ATOMS: atom_id res chain seq x y z
N MET A 1 -9.94 -12.08 4.58
CA MET A 1 -8.84 -12.56 5.46
C MET A 1 -9.13 -13.95 6.01
N GLY A 2 -10.25 -14.22 6.68
CA GLY A 2 -10.53 -15.53 7.29
C GLY A 2 -10.63 -16.73 6.35
N GLU A 3 -10.75 -16.51 5.06
CA GLU A 3 -10.80 -17.56 4.03
C GLU A 3 -9.43 -17.85 3.37
N LEU A 4 -8.40 -17.09 3.75
CA LEU A 4 -7.06 -17.29 3.22
C LEU A 4 -6.41 -18.53 3.83
N ASN A 5 -5.90 -19.41 2.97
CA ASN A 5 -5.17 -20.61 3.38
C ASN A 5 -3.70 -20.30 3.57
N LEU A 6 -3.28 -20.28 4.84
CA LEU A 6 -1.89 -20.02 5.22
C LEU A 6 -1.06 -21.29 5.04
N GLY A 7 0.06 -21.21 4.31
CA GLY A 7 0.92 -22.36 4.06
C GLY A 7 2.15 -22.00 3.21
N ARG A 8 2.92 -23.03 2.87
CA ARG A 8 4.09 -22.86 1.99
C ARG A 8 3.60 -22.52 0.58
N GLY A 9 4.19 -21.50 -0.06
CA GLY A 9 3.77 -21.01 -1.38
C GLY A 9 3.81 -22.03 -2.52
N VAL A 10 4.53 -23.16 -2.34
CA VAL A 10 4.60 -24.28 -3.30
C VAL A 10 3.57 -25.38 -3.01
N ALA A 11 2.81 -25.28 -1.94
CA ALA A 11 1.77 -26.24 -1.59
C ALA A 11 0.45 -25.87 -2.26
N ASP A 12 -0.26 -26.87 -2.77
CA ASP A 12 -1.55 -26.68 -3.42
C ASP A 12 -2.56 -26.03 -2.47
N GLY A 13 -3.32 -25.07 -2.98
CA GLY A 13 -4.36 -24.37 -2.23
C GLY A 13 -3.85 -23.29 -1.26
N THR A 14 -2.55 -23.04 -1.17
CA THR A 14 -2.00 -21.92 -0.39
C THR A 14 -2.34 -20.59 -1.06
N THR A 15 -2.92 -19.67 -0.30
CA THR A 15 -3.26 -18.32 -0.77
C THR A 15 -2.55 -17.21 0.04
N CYS A 16 -1.88 -17.58 1.15
CA CYS A 16 -1.06 -16.69 1.94
C CYS A 16 0.20 -17.43 2.41
N GLY A 17 1.38 -16.94 2.05
CA GLY A 17 2.67 -17.49 2.44
C GLY A 17 3.19 -16.93 3.79
N PRO A 18 4.41 -17.33 4.19
CA PRO A 18 5.07 -16.75 5.36
C PRO A 18 5.54 -15.31 5.08
N VAL A 19 5.78 -14.55 6.12
CA VAL A 19 6.53 -13.28 6.05
C VAL A 19 8.03 -13.56 5.83
N ILE A 20 8.79 -12.52 5.46
CA ILE A 20 10.16 -12.70 4.95
C ILE A 20 11.14 -13.30 5.96
N ASN A 21 11.01 -12.98 7.25
CA ASN A 21 11.90 -13.43 8.31
C ASN A 21 11.27 -13.24 9.71
N GLY A 22 12.00 -13.66 10.76
CA GLY A 22 11.56 -13.54 12.14
C GLY A 22 11.35 -12.10 12.60
N VAL A 23 12.19 -11.16 12.14
CA VAL A 23 12.03 -9.74 12.48
C VAL A 23 10.71 -9.18 11.97
N ALA A 24 10.32 -9.57 10.74
CA ALA A 24 9.02 -9.18 10.20
C ALA A 24 7.87 -9.79 11.01
N GLN A 25 8.00 -11.06 11.43
CA GLN A 25 7.00 -11.72 12.27
C GLN A 25 6.85 -11.04 13.64
N GLU A 26 7.95 -10.75 14.31
CA GLU A 26 7.96 -10.00 15.59
C GLU A 26 7.36 -8.60 15.44
N ASN A 27 7.62 -7.93 14.31
CA ASN A 27 7.03 -6.63 14.04
C ASN A 27 5.50 -6.72 13.87
N MET A 28 4.98 -7.76 13.21
CA MET A 28 3.54 -7.98 13.12
C MET A 28 2.91 -8.17 14.50
N GLU A 29 3.53 -8.98 15.36
CA GLU A 29 3.07 -9.18 16.75
C GLU A 29 3.07 -7.87 17.54
N ARG A 30 4.15 -7.09 17.41
CA ARG A 30 4.27 -5.77 18.03
C ARG A 30 3.15 -4.84 17.59
N LEU A 31 2.91 -4.72 16.27
CA LEU A 31 1.88 -3.85 15.72
C LEU A 31 0.49 -4.23 16.21
N VAL A 32 0.14 -5.53 16.21
CA VAL A 32 -1.14 -5.99 16.74
C VAL A 32 -1.27 -5.66 18.23
N LYS A 33 -0.26 -5.99 19.03
CA LYS A 33 -0.26 -5.71 20.47
C LYS A 33 -0.38 -4.21 20.77
N THR A 34 0.33 -3.38 20.03
CA THR A 34 0.28 -1.93 20.17
C THR A 34 -1.11 -1.41 19.82
N THR A 35 -1.68 -1.85 18.68
CA THR A 35 -3.03 -1.45 18.25
C THR A 35 -4.09 -1.80 19.31
N LEU A 36 -4.01 -2.99 19.91
CA LEU A 36 -4.90 -3.38 21.02
C LEU A 36 -4.75 -2.44 22.23
N SER A 37 -3.52 -2.07 22.59
CA SER A 37 -3.27 -1.15 23.72
C SER A 37 -3.74 0.29 23.42
N GLU A 38 -3.84 0.66 22.14
CA GLU A 38 -4.35 1.94 21.65
C GLU A 38 -5.88 1.96 21.46
N GLY A 39 -6.57 0.84 21.78
CA GLY A 39 -8.03 0.74 21.75
C GLY A 39 -8.62 0.14 20.46
N GLY A 40 -7.78 -0.42 19.60
CA GLY A 40 -8.23 -1.22 18.45
C GLY A 40 -8.65 -2.62 18.85
N ASP A 41 -9.30 -3.33 17.91
CA ASP A 41 -9.82 -4.68 18.11
C ASP A 41 -9.30 -5.63 17.03
N VAL A 42 -9.06 -6.90 17.40
CA VAL A 42 -8.77 -7.97 16.43
C VAL A 42 -10.07 -8.66 16.04
N LEU A 43 -10.45 -8.57 14.77
CA LEU A 43 -11.61 -9.29 14.23
C LEU A 43 -11.24 -10.68 13.71
N VAL A 44 -10.03 -10.83 13.14
CA VAL A 44 -9.52 -12.08 12.56
C VAL A 44 -8.01 -12.13 12.76
N GLY A 45 -7.44 -13.31 13.02
CA GLY A 45 -6.00 -13.53 13.12
C GLY A 45 -5.37 -12.92 14.37
N GLY A 46 -4.31 -12.15 14.21
CA GLY A 46 -3.64 -11.40 15.26
C GLY A 46 -2.47 -12.12 15.94
N GLU A 47 -2.06 -13.28 15.43
CA GLU A 47 -1.01 -14.09 16.05
C GLU A 47 -0.17 -14.85 15.02
N SER A 48 1.05 -15.19 15.39
CA SER A 48 1.91 -16.11 14.66
C SER A 48 1.41 -17.56 14.77
N LEU A 49 1.78 -18.39 13.79
CA LEU A 49 1.61 -19.85 13.94
C LEU A 49 2.81 -20.44 14.68
N ASP A 50 2.53 -21.36 15.59
CA ASP A 50 3.53 -22.23 16.19
C ASP A 50 3.89 -23.34 15.21
N SER A 51 4.80 -23.05 14.27
CA SER A 51 5.21 -23.96 13.21
C SER A 51 6.60 -23.58 12.69
N ASP A 52 7.22 -24.52 11.97
CA ASP A 52 8.47 -24.21 11.24
C ASP A 52 8.22 -23.15 10.16
N GLY A 53 8.90 -22.00 10.25
CA GLY A 53 8.80 -20.87 9.34
C GLY A 53 8.10 -19.65 9.96
N TYR A 54 8.11 -18.55 9.23
CA TYR A 54 7.67 -17.25 9.72
C TYR A 54 6.22 -16.95 9.32
N PHE A 55 5.30 -17.80 9.77
CA PHE A 55 3.89 -17.67 9.43
C PHE A 55 3.15 -16.77 10.42
N PHE A 56 2.46 -15.78 9.89
CA PHE A 56 1.58 -14.88 10.64
C PHE A 56 0.17 -14.97 10.07
N LYS A 57 -0.83 -15.16 10.91
CA LYS A 57 -2.23 -15.31 10.46
C LYS A 57 -2.72 -14.05 9.76
N PRO A 58 -3.38 -14.16 8.60
CA PRO A 58 -4.06 -13.03 7.99
C PRO A 58 -4.99 -12.35 8.98
N THR A 59 -4.76 -11.06 9.21
CA THR A 59 -5.31 -10.31 10.34
C THR A 59 -6.17 -9.16 9.88
N VAL A 60 -7.30 -8.94 10.56
CA VAL A 60 -8.12 -7.74 10.42
C VAL A 60 -8.20 -7.05 11.77
N LEU A 61 -7.81 -5.78 11.78
CA LEU A 61 -7.92 -4.91 12.95
C LEU A 61 -9.00 -3.86 12.70
N ASP A 62 -9.89 -3.67 13.67
CA ASP A 62 -10.95 -2.65 13.63
C ASP A 62 -10.69 -1.54 14.65
N ASN A 63 -11.48 -0.47 14.58
CA ASN A 63 -11.37 0.70 15.45
C ASN A 63 -9.96 1.34 15.45
N VAL A 64 -9.23 1.21 14.33
CA VAL A 64 -7.95 1.90 14.14
C VAL A 64 -8.21 3.38 13.86
N THR A 65 -7.46 4.25 14.51
CA THR A 65 -7.55 5.70 14.32
C THR A 65 -6.29 6.25 13.64
N ALA A 66 -6.36 7.47 13.12
CA ALA A 66 -5.19 8.13 12.51
C ALA A 66 -4.05 8.40 13.51
N ASP A 67 -4.32 8.37 14.82
CA ASP A 67 -3.31 8.52 15.86
C ASP A 67 -2.59 7.22 16.20
N SER A 68 -3.14 6.08 15.79
CA SER A 68 -2.58 4.75 16.07
C SER A 68 -1.21 4.57 15.42
N THR A 69 -0.34 3.83 16.10
CA THR A 69 1.00 3.49 15.59
C THR A 69 0.94 2.79 14.24
N ILE A 70 0.03 1.82 14.09
CA ILE A 70 -0.12 1.05 12.85
C ILE A 70 -0.59 1.89 11.66
N TRP A 71 -1.21 3.06 11.87
CA TRP A 71 -1.58 4.00 10.82
C TRP A 71 -0.35 4.67 10.20
N LYS A 72 0.68 4.90 11.00
CA LYS A 72 1.87 5.68 10.64
C LYS A 72 3.02 4.82 10.12
N GLU A 73 3.01 3.52 10.40
CA GLU A 73 4.08 2.61 10.02
C GLU A 73 3.70 1.77 8.78
N GLU A 74 4.68 1.49 7.92
CA GLU A 74 4.50 0.52 6.84
C GLU A 74 4.44 -0.90 7.42
N ILE A 75 3.31 -1.58 7.24
CA ILE A 75 3.05 -2.88 7.89
C ILE A 75 3.88 -3.99 7.26
N PHE A 76 3.99 -4.02 5.95
CA PHE A 76 4.66 -5.04 5.13
C PHE A 76 4.34 -6.50 5.52
N GLY A 77 3.06 -6.77 5.75
CA GLY A 77 2.56 -8.07 6.21
C GLY A 77 1.05 -8.24 6.06
N PRO A 78 0.52 -9.42 6.39
CA PRO A 78 -0.88 -9.77 6.15
C PRO A 78 -1.84 -9.17 7.19
N ILE A 79 -1.73 -7.89 7.47
CA ILE A 79 -2.61 -7.15 8.40
C ILE A 79 -3.36 -6.07 7.64
N ALA A 80 -4.68 -6.03 7.80
CA ALA A 80 -5.57 -5.01 7.26
C ALA A 80 -6.18 -4.19 8.42
N PRO A 81 -5.65 -3.01 8.73
CA PRO A 81 -6.27 -2.08 9.66
C PRO A 81 -7.46 -1.39 8.99
N ILE A 82 -8.56 -1.26 9.74
CA ILE A 82 -9.79 -0.63 9.28
C ILE A 82 -10.07 0.63 10.09
N THR A 83 -10.22 1.74 9.37
CA THR A 83 -10.66 3.02 9.92
C THR A 83 -11.96 3.42 9.26
N ARG A 84 -12.94 3.88 10.05
CA ARG A 84 -14.22 4.36 9.55
C ARG A 84 -14.20 5.86 9.34
N PHE A 85 -14.95 6.30 8.33
CA PHE A 85 -15.15 7.71 8.02
C PHE A 85 -16.64 8.00 7.81
N LYS A 86 -17.02 9.28 7.87
CA LYS A 86 -18.41 9.73 7.76
C LYS A 86 -18.71 10.47 6.47
N SER A 87 -17.69 11.01 5.80
CA SER A 87 -17.85 11.74 4.54
C SER A 87 -16.71 11.44 3.57
N GLU A 88 -16.91 11.74 2.28
CA GLU A 88 -15.90 11.61 1.24
C GLU A 88 -14.67 12.49 1.53
N GLU A 89 -14.92 13.71 2.00
CA GLU A 89 -13.86 14.67 2.36
C GLU A 89 -13.00 14.15 3.51
N GLU A 90 -13.62 13.53 4.50
CA GLU A 90 -12.90 12.90 5.61
C GLU A 90 -12.07 11.71 5.13
N ALA A 91 -12.64 10.86 4.26
CA ALA A 91 -11.93 9.72 3.70
C ALA A 91 -10.70 10.15 2.91
N VAL A 92 -10.83 11.16 2.04
CA VAL A 92 -9.71 11.70 1.24
C VAL A 92 -8.66 12.33 2.15
N ARG A 93 -9.07 13.13 3.14
CA ARG A 93 -8.14 13.72 4.09
C ARG A 93 -7.34 12.65 4.84
N LEU A 94 -8.00 11.63 5.35
CA LEU A 94 -7.36 10.52 6.05
C LEU A 94 -6.43 9.73 5.11
N ALA A 95 -6.86 9.42 3.89
CA ALA A 95 -6.04 8.68 2.93
C ALA A 95 -4.77 9.45 2.51
N ASN A 96 -4.83 10.78 2.49
CA ASN A 96 -3.70 11.64 2.13
C ASN A 96 -2.79 11.98 3.33
N ASP A 97 -3.24 11.73 4.57
CA ASP A 97 -2.51 12.03 5.81
C ASP A 97 -1.47 10.92 6.11
N THR A 98 -0.54 10.77 5.19
CA THR A 98 0.58 9.84 5.27
C THR A 98 1.77 10.39 4.51
N GLU A 99 2.98 10.04 4.92
CA GLU A 99 4.19 10.34 4.15
C GLU A 99 4.36 9.49 2.89
N TYR A 100 3.60 8.41 2.75
CA TYR A 100 3.64 7.51 1.60
C TYR A 100 2.59 7.89 0.55
N GLY A 101 2.85 7.54 -0.72
CA GLY A 101 1.95 7.85 -1.83
C GLY A 101 2.19 6.93 -3.04
N LEU A 102 2.30 5.61 -2.84
CA LEU A 102 2.51 4.68 -3.95
C LEU A 102 1.20 4.45 -4.71
N VAL A 103 0.21 3.91 -4.03
CA VAL A 103 -1.05 3.52 -4.65
C VAL A 103 -2.23 3.68 -3.70
N SER A 104 -3.36 4.09 -4.24
CA SER A 104 -4.66 4.06 -3.56
C SER A 104 -5.66 3.21 -4.34
N TYR A 105 -6.60 2.61 -3.63
CA TYR A 105 -7.70 1.84 -4.22
C TYR A 105 -9.02 2.36 -3.71
N ALA A 106 -9.97 2.59 -4.61
CA ALA A 106 -11.30 3.05 -4.25
C ALA A 106 -12.38 2.25 -4.96
N PHE A 107 -13.46 1.94 -4.23
CA PHE A 107 -14.59 1.17 -4.74
C PHE A 107 -15.86 2.01 -4.64
N THR A 108 -16.43 2.37 -5.77
CA THR A 108 -17.66 3.15 -5.85
C THR A 108 -18.35 2.99 -7.21
N ASN A 109 -19.68 2.96 -7.22
CA ASN A 109 -20.47 2.95 -8.46
C ASN A 109 -20.86 4.36 -8.94
N ASP A 110 -20.52 5.42 -8.21
CA ASP A 110 -20.76 6.80 -8.59
C ASP A 110 -19.62 7.30 -9.46
N ALA A 111 -19.88 7.47 -10.77
CA ALA A 111 -18.88 7.93 -11.74
C ALA A 111 -18.30 9.32 -11.43
N LYS A 112 -19.10 10.22 -10.84
CA LYS A 112 -18.59 11.54 -10.43
C LYS A 112 -17.64 11.43 -9.24
N ARG A 113 -17.93 10.52 -8.31
CA ARG A 113 -17.04 10.22 -7.20
C ARG A 113 -15.73 9.59 -7.69
N GLN A 114 -15.80 8.68 -8.66
CA GLN A 114 -14.57 8.10 -9.26
C GLN A 114 -13.63 9.19 -9.76
N LEU A 115 -14.15 10.16 -10.52
CA LEU A 115 -13.35 11.28 -11.05
C LEU A 115 -12.78 12.14 -9.91
N ARG A 116 -13.60 12.50 -8.90
CA ARG A 116 -13.11 13.29 -7.78
C ARG A 116 -12.00 12.57 -6.99
N LEU A 117 -12.13 11.27 -6.77
CA LEU A 117 -11.13 10.48 -6.05
C LEU A 117 -9.82 10.39 -6.82
N ILE A 118 -9.86 10.25 -8.15
CA ILE A 118 -8.67 10.28 -9.01
C ILE A 118 -7.93 11.62 -8.86
N GLU A 119 -8.66 12.73 -8.80
CA GLU A 119 -8.08 14.08 -8.71
C GLU A 119 -7.59 14.44 -7.28
N THR A 120 -8.18 13.82 -6.26
CA THR A 120 -7.95 14.26 -4.87
C THR A 120 -7.10 13.33 -4.04
N LEU A 121 -6.93 12.06 -4.43
CA LEU A 121 -6.03 11.13 -3.76
C LEU A 121 -4.59 11.40 -4.18
N ASP A 122 -3.73 11.67 -3.20
CA ASP A 122 -2.34 12.07 -3.40
C ASP A 122 -1.42 10.84 -3.46
N THR A 123 -1.61 10.03 -4.49
CA THR A 123 -0.83 8.83 -4.78
C THR A 123 -0.39 8.80 -6.24
N GLY A 124 0.74 8.15 -6.54
CA GLY A 124 1.22 8.02 -7.91
C GLY A 124 0.33 7.14 -8.79
N MET A 125 -0.45 6.26 -8.19
CA MET A 125 -1.38 5.38 -8.89
C MET A 125 -2.71 5.30 -8.13
N THR A 126 -3.83 5.18 -8.87
CA THR A 126 -5.16 5.01 -8.27
C THR A 126 -5.91 3.90 -9.00
N GLY A 127 -6.30 2.86 -8.27
CA GLY A 127 -7.17 1.79 -8.76
C GLY A 127 -8.62 2.07 -8.41
N ILE A 128 -9.49 2.18 -9.40
CA ILE A 128 -10.94 2.34 -9.20
C ILE A 128 -11.65 1.02 -9.49
N ASN A 129 -12.37 0.49 -8.50
CA ASN A 129 -13.09 -0.79 -8.58
C ASN A 129 -12.19 -1.97 -8.99
N SER A 130 -10.91 -1.87 -8.68
CA SER A 130 -9.88 -2.88 -8.95
C SER A 130 -8.96 -2.99 -7.74
N GLY A 131 -8.54 -4.18 -7.41
CA GLY A 131 -7.50 -4.43 -6.39
C GLY A 131 -6.10 -4.60 -6.99
N LEU A 132 -5.93 -4.35 -8.29
CA LEU A 132 -4.66 -4.48 -9.00
C LEU A 132 -4.50 -3.34 -10.00
N VAL A 133 -3.35 -2.65 -9.97
CA VAL A 133 -2.99 -1.56 -10.89
C VAL A 133 -1.75 -1.87 -11.73
N SER A 134 -0.98 -2.90 -11.40
CA SER A 134 0.24 -3.25 -12.12
C SER A 134 -0.05 -3.63 -13.56
N ASN A 135 0.52 -2.88 -14.51
CA ASN A 135 0.43 -3.11 -15.95
C ASN A 135 1.73 -2.64 -16.60
N ALA A 136 2.39 -3.50 -17.39
CA ALA A 136 3.65 -3.17 -18.03
C ALA A 136 3.56 -1.98 -19.04
N ALA A 137 2.36 -1.70 -19.54
CA ALA A 137 2.11 -0.57 -20.45
C ALA A 137 1.75 0.75 -19.75
N ALA A 138 1.68 0.74 -18.40
CA ALA A 138 1.34 1.91 -17.62
C ALA A 138 2.50 2.31 -16.70
N PRO A 139 2.69 3.61 -16.39
CA PRO A 139 3.73 4.05 -15.48
C PRO A 139 3.42 3.58 -14.06
N PHE A 140 4.37 2.90 -13.44
CA PHE A 140 4.30 2.41 -12.06
C PHE A 140 5.25 3.24 -11.19
N GLY A 141 4.73 3.85 -10.13
CA GLY A 141 5.54 4.61 -9.19
C GLY A 141 4.70 5.49 -8.28
N GLY A 142 5.34 6.02 -7.25
CA GLY A 142 4.71 6.78 -6.19
C GLY A 142 4.98 8.27 -6.22
N THR A 143 4.51 8.91 -5.17
CA THR A 143 4.81 10.30 -4.78
C THR A 143 5.30 10.29 -3.33
N LYS A 144 5.67 11.44 -2.79
CA LYS A 144 6.12 11.61 -1.40
C LYS A 144 7.29 10.66 -1.06
N ALA A 145 7.29 10.05 0.13
CA ALA A 145 8.31 9.12 0.58
C ALA A 145 8.30 7.76 -0.15
N SER A 146 7.26 7.46 -0.94
CA SER A 146 7.25 6.28 -1.80
C SER A 146 8.20 6.38 -3.00
N GLY A 147 8.85 7.52 -3.18
CA GLY A 147 9.92 7.73 -4.14
C GLY A 147 9.53 8.59 -5.33
N MET A 148 10.52 8.88 -6.16
CA MET A 148 10.40 9.64 -7.40
C MET A 148 10.56 8.70 -8.59
N GLY A 149 10.13 9.17 -9.76
CA GLY A 149 10.27 8.41 -11.01
C GLY A 149 9.15 7.41 -11.27
N ARG A 150 9.26 6.77 -12.44
CA ARG A 150 8.30 5.75 -12.89
C ARG A 150 9.01 4.57 -13.53
N GLU A 151 8.47 3.37 -13.29
CA GLU A 151 8.81 2.15 -14.02
C GLU A 151 7.70 1.82 -15.02
N GLY A 152 8.01 1.10 -16.09
CA GLY A 152 7.01 0.72 -17.09
C GLY A 152 6.46 1.90 -17.87
N GLY A 153 5.53 1.60 -18.79
CA GLY A 153 5.01 2.60 -19.70
C GLY A 153 6.09 3.20 -20.64
N LEU A 154 5.77 4.31 -21.28
CA LEU A 154 6.75 5.09 -22.03
C LEU A 154 7.61 5.94 -21.11
N GLU A 155 7.07 6.36 -20.00
CA GLU A 155 7.69 7.22 -18.98
C GLU A 155 8.88 6.56 -18.29
N GLY A 156 8.87 5.22 -18.21
CA GLY A 156 9.94 4.48 -17.52
C GLY A 156 11.31 4.60 -18.19
N ILE A 157 11.41 5.03 -19.45
CA ILE A 157 12.69 5.28 -20.11
C ILE A 157 13.35 6.57 -19.63
N ASP A 158 12.56 7.55 -19.16
CA ASP A 158 13.05 8.87 -18.78
C ASP A 158 14.01 8.78 -17.59
N GLU A 159 13.84 7.78 -16.72
CA GLU A 159 14.72 7.52 -15.57
C GLU A 159 16.15 7.09 -15.95
N TYR A 160 16.36 6.71 -17.21
CA TYR A 160 17.66 6.32 -17.77
C TYR A 160 18.26 7.36 -18.70
N LEU A 161 17.63 8.53 -18.82
CA LEU A 161 18.05 9.58 -19.73
C LEU A 161 18.49 10.83 -18.96
N GLU A 162 19.53 11.48 -19.52
CA GLU A 162 20.02 12.77 -19.05
C GLU A 162 19.78 13.86 -20.10
N VAL A 163 19.20 14.99 -19.68
CA VAL A 163 18.97 16.13 -20.55
C VAL A 163 20.26 16.94 -20.66
N LYS A 164 20.77 17.10 -21.90
CA LYS A 164 21.93 17.93 -22.22
C LYS A 164 21.52 19.11 -23.09
N TYR A 165 21.76 20.32 -22.62
CA TYR A 165 21.67 21.54 -23.42
C TYR A 165 23.02 21.86 -24.07
N ALA A 166 23.02 22.14 -25.39
CA ALA A 166 24.18 22.67 -26.10
C ALA A 166 23.75 23.90 -26.90
N PHE A 167 24.50 24.98 -26.75
CA PHE A 167 24.30 26.22 -27.50
C PHE A 167 25.53 26.52 -28.35
N ILE A 168 25.32 26.72 -29.65
CA ILE A 168 26.34 27.12 -30.61
C ILE A 168 25.86 28.41 -31.27
N PRO A 169 26.41 29.59 -30.90
CA PRO A 169 25.91 30.88 -31.38
C PRO A 169 26.13 31.06 -32.89
N ASP A 170 27.28 30.65 -33.39
CA ASP A 170 27.62 30.64 -34.84
C ASP A 170 28.65 29.51 -35.11
N PRO A 171 28.21 28.38 -35.69
CA PRO A 171 29.12 27.27 -35.96
C PRO A 171 30.11 27.56 -37.12
N PHE A 172 29.96 28.70 -37.83
CA PHE A 172 30.77 29.09 -39.01
C PHE A 172 31.45 30.44 -38.83
N ALA A 173 31.40 31.06 -37.63
CA ALA A 173 32.09 32.31 -37.30
C ALA A 173 33.59 32.09 -37.03
#